data_8f7237a8034fce9690e7e532372a17f8
#
_entry.id   8f7237a8034fce9690e7e532372a17f8
#
_cell.length_a   1.000
_cell.length_b   1.000
_cell.length_c   1.000
_cell.angle_alpha   90.00
_cell.angle_beta   90.00
_cell.angle_gamma   90.00
#
_symmetry.space_group_name_H-M   'P 1'
#
loop_
_entity.id
_entity.type
_entity.pdbx_description
1 polymer ?
#
loop_
_entity_poly.entity_id
_entity_poly.type
_entity_poly.pdbx_seq_one_letter_code
_entity_poly.pdbx_strand_id
1 'polypeptide(L)'
;MKKLLTLIFGMFLAVMAGAQDPIFSQFYAMPLQLNPGFAGTAAAPRAGIAYRNQWTGFNSAYRTYAAYYEQSFNRLNSGIGFHLEGDNAGDGIFKTNRFSAAYAYRLKVNDFIALKLGLEMGVHSVSLNWDKLIFPDQIDDVNGITFNSEEIRPDNTGRTSLDISSGLLILSEKFYLGVGLKHLNTPNQSILRIKNNLVPGLPIRYTFHGGTEWVVKKGNKGKEPSFVSPNFLFVAQGPYKQLNVGAYASLGPIFAGSWFRHTFGNADAVILLAGFREGPFKIGISYDATVSNLANNAGGTFEVTMGVLFPHKKRLDINDCTRMFQ
;
A
#
# COMPACT_ATOMS: atom_id res chain seq x y z
N MET A 1 -0.22 11.32 -44.19
CA MET A 1 -1.32 10.63 -43.46
C MET A 1 -0.83 9.59 -42.46
N LYS A 2 0.02 8.60 -42.82
CA LYS A 2 0.49 7.57 -41.86
C LYS A 2 1.19 8.16 -40.62
N LYS A 3 2.11 9.14 -40.80
CA LYS A 3 2.79 9.80 -39.68
C LYS A 3 1.87 10.58 -38.74
N LEU A 4 0.78 11.18 -39.25
CA LEU A 4 -0.20 11.88 -38.46
C LEU A 4 -1.08 10.90 -37.64
N LEU A 5 -1.43 9.76 -38.25
CA LEU A 5 -2.17 8.70 -37.53
C LEU A 5 -1.32 8.08 -36.40
N THR A 6 -0.02 7.89 -36.61
CA THR A 6 0.91 7.38 -35.60
C THR A 6 1.08 8.38 -34.45
N LEU A 7 1.13 9.68 -34.77
CA LEU A 7 1.21 10.73 -33.75
C LEU A 7 -0.08 10.80 -32.90
N ILE A 8 -1.26 10.73 -33.54
CA ILE A 8 -2.56 10.72 -32.88
C ILE A 8 -2.72 9.45 -32.04
N PHE A 9 -2.29 8.29 -32.53
CA PHE A 9 -2.32 7.02 -31.78
C PHE A 9 -1.35 7.03 -30.60
N GLY A 10 -0.14 7.61 -30.76
CA GLY A 10 0.82 7.81 -29.68
C GLY A 10 0.30 8.76 -28.59
N MET A 11 -0.40 9.82 -28.99
CA MET A 11 -1.01 10.78 -28.09
C MET A 11 -2.20 10.19 -27.31
N PHE A 12 -2.94 9.25 -27.91
CA PHE A 12 -4.03 8.52 -27.25
C PHE A 12 -3.52 7.50 -26.20
N LEU A 13 -2.33 6.92 -26.41
CA LEU A 13 -1.69 6.01 -25.43
C LEU A 13 -1.12 6.75 -24.22
N ALA A 14 -0.66 7.99 -24.39
CA ALA A 14 -0.13 8.81 -23.31
C ALA A 14 -1.20 9.25 -22.28
N VAL A 15 -2.48 9.30 -22.66
CA VAL A 15 -3.59 9.70 -21.77
C VAL A 15 -3.96 8.63 -20.76
N MET A 16 -3.48 7.38 -20.92
CA MET A 16 -3.81 6.23 -20.07
C MET A 16 -2.82 5.99 -18.91
N ALA A 17 -1.74 6.77 -18.80
CA ALA A 17 -0.78 6.65 -17.71
C ALA A 17 -1.30 7.35 -16.44
N GLY A 18 -2.27 6.76 -15.77
CA GLY A 18 -2.70 7.20 -14.45
C GLY A 18 -1.67 6.80 -13.39
N ALA A 19 -1.23 7.75 -12.56
CA ALA A 19 -0.40 7.45 -11.40
C ALA A 19 -1.17 6.49 -10.45
N GLN A 20 -0.50 5.42 -10.04
CA GLN A 20 -1.04 4.40 -9.13
C GLN A 20 -0.29 4.49 -7.81
N ASP A 21 -1.01 4.31 -6.72
CA ASP A 21 -0.37 4.20 -5.42
C ASP A 21 0.34 2.85 -5.27
N PRO A 22 1.51 2.81 -4.63
CA PRO A 22 2.14 1.55 -4.28
C PRO A 22 1.28 0.77 -3.28
N ILE A 23 1.19 -0.54 -3.46
CA ILE A 23 0.46 -1.44 -2.57
C ILE A 23 1.41 -2.54 -2.14
N PHE A 24 1.57 -2.73 -0.83
CA PHE A 24 2.37 -3.81 -0.29
C PHE A 24 1.69 -5.16 -0.50
N SER A 25 2.47 -6.16 -0.88
CA SER A 25 2.02 -7.55 -0.98
C SER A 25 1.72 -8.10 0.42
N GLN A 26 2.50 -7.67 1.42
CA GLN A 26 2.23 -7.90 2.83
C GLN A 26 1.23 -6.86 3.38
N PHE A 27 0.06 -6.72 2.76
CA PHE A 27 -0.93 -5.69 3.10
C PHE A 27 -1.38 -5.72 4.56
N TYR A 28 -1.37 -6.89 5.20
CA TYR A 28 -1.69 -7.05 6.62
C TYR A 28 -0.63 -6.42 7.54
N ALA A 29 0.61 -6.24 7.06
CA ALA A 29 1.67 -5.59 7.83
C ALA A 29 1.58 -4.06 7.82
N MET A 30 0.81 -3.48 6.86
CA MET A 30 0.60 -2.04 6.69
C MET A 30 -0.90 -1.68 6.71
N PRO A 31 -1.63 -1.96 7.82
CA PRO A 31 -3.09 -1.87 7.84
C PRO A 31 -3.62 -0.45 7.60
N LEU A 32 -2.92 0.61 8.03
CA LEU A 32 -3.34 2.00 7.82
C LEU A 32 -3.24 2.43 6.36
N GLN A 33 -2.29 1.86 5.58
CA GLN A 33 -2.25 2.08 4.14
C GLN A 33 -3.49 1.52 3.45
N LEU A 34 -4.00 0.40 3.96
CA LEU A 34 -5.14 -0.30 3.41
C LEU A 34 -6.46 0.42 3.72
N ASN A 35 -6.67 0.77 5.00
CA ASN A 35 -7.94 1.30 5.48
C ASN A 35 -7.74 2.06 6.80
N PRO A 36 -8.11 3.35 6.90
CA PRO A 36 -7.98 4.11 8.14
C PRO A 36 -8.83 3.56 9.31
N GLY A 37 -9.85 2.74 9.03
CA GLY A 37 -10.61 2.03 10.06
C GLY A 37 -9.76 1.10 10.93
N PHE A 38 -8.57 0.70 10.49
CA PHE A 38 -7.64 -0.07 11.31
C PHE A 38 -7.00 0.73 12.45
N ALA A 39 -7.06 2.06 12.46
CA ALA A 39 -6.45 2.85 13.52
C ALA A 39 -6.90 2.37 14.91
N GLY A 40 -5.94 1.97 15.76
CA GLY A 40 -6.19 1.40 17.08
C GLY A 40 -6.98 0.08 17.06
N THR A 41 -6.76 -0.78 16.09
CA THR A 41 -7.37 -2.13 16.07
C THR A 41 -6.51 -3.12 16.85
N ALA A 42 -5.21 -2.88 16.98
CA ALA A 42 -4.34 -3.73 17.79
C ALA A 42 -4.69 -3.66 19.28
N ALA A 43 -4.50 -4.77 19.97
CA ALA A 43 -4.75 -4.90 21.42
C ALA A 43 -3.83 -4.03 22.27
N ALA A 44 -2.71 -3.58 21.72
CA ALA A 44 -1.73 -2.71 22.36
C ALA A 44 -1.20 -1.70 21.34
N PRO A 45 -0.52 -0.62 21.76
CA PRO A 45 0.15 0.26 20.83
C PRO A 45 1.08 -0.54 19.91
N ARG A 46 1.05 -0.25 18.62
CA ARG A 46 1.80 -0.98 17.62
C ARG A 46 2.48 -0.03 16.63
N ALA A 47 3.70 -0.36 16.26
CA ALA A 47 4.41 0.29 15.18
C ALA A 47 4.88 -0.74 14.15
N GLY A 48 5.08 -0.31 12.92
CA GLY A 48 5.66 -1.15 11.89
C GLY A 48 6.35 -0.34 10.82
N ILE A 49 7.29 -1.01 10.16
CA ILE A 49 8.01 -0.48 9.00
C ILE A 49 7.95 -1.50 7.87
N ALA A 50 7.99 -1.04 6.64
CA ALA A 50 8.07 -1.86 5.45
C ALA A 50 9.01 -1.26 4.43
N TYR A 51 9.67 -2.14 3.70
CA TYR A 51 10.45 -1.84 2.52
C TYR A 51 10.02 -2.75 1.38
N ARG A 52 9.79 -2.16 0.20
CA ARG A 52 9.46 -2.85 -1.04
C ARG A 52 10.41 -2.42 -2.15
N ASN A 53 10.97 -3.39 -2.85
CA ASN A 53 11.72 -3.18 -4.08
C ASN A 53 11.02 -3.94 -5.20
N GLN A 54 10.31 -3.20 -6.05
CA GLN A 54 9.50 -3.78 -7.12
C GLN A 54 10.28 -3.84 -8.41
N TRP A 55 10.17 -4.98 -9.10
CA TRP A 55 10.81 -5.24 -10.39
C TRP A 55 12.32 -5.10 -10.34
N THR A 56 12.94 -5.94 -9.53
CA THR A 56 14.39 -5.92 -9.24
C THR A 56 15.28 -6.12 -10.49
N GLY A 57 14.71 -6.65 -11.59
CA GLY A 57 15.39 -6.78 -12.86
C GLY A 57 15.56 -5.45 -13.61
N PHE A 58 14.76 -4.44 -13.32
CA PHE A 58 14.92 -3.08 -13.83
C PHE A 58 15.61 -2.26 -12.75
N ASN A 59 16.80 -1.80 -13.00
CA ASN A 59 17.67 -1.11 -12.07
C ASN A 59 16.92 -0.06 -11.20
N SER A 60 16.42 -0.48 -10.04
CA SER A 60 15.72 0.35 -9.05
C SER A 60 14.44 1.04 -9.57
N ALA A 61 13.63 0.34 -10.37
CA ALA A 61 12.43 0.90 -10.98
C ALA A 61 11.49 1.55 -9.96
N TYR A 62 11.18 0.83 -8.86
CA TYR A 62 10.31 1.34 -7.80
C TYR A 62 10.79 0.86 -6.44
N ARG A 63 10.98 1.81 -5.51
CA ARG A 63 11.31 1.53 -4.10
C ARG A 63 10.35 2.26 -3.19
N THR A 64 9.64 1.51 -2.36
CA THR A 64 8.68 2.07 -1.42
C THR A 64 9.12 1.79 0.01
N TYR A 65 9.02 2.79 0.85
CA TYR A 65 9.26 2.72 2.30
C TYR A 65 7.98 3.15 2.99
N ALA A 66 7.60 2.46 4.05
CA ALA A 66 6.49 2.89 4.87
C ALA A 66 6.77 2.66 6.35
N ALA A 67 6.14 3.48 7.17
CA ALA A 67 6.12 3.31 8.62
C ALA A 67 4.73 3.68 9.14
N TYR A 68 4.30 3.03 10.20
CA TYR A 68 3.06 3.39 10.88
C TYR A 68 3.18 3.23 12.39
N TYR A 69 2.32 3.94 13.08
CA TYR A 69 2.03 3.77 14.50
C TYR A 69 0.53 3.82 14.71
N GLU A 70 0.01 2.97 15.58
CA GLU A 70 -1.39 3.02 16.00
C GLU A 70 -1.55 2.73 17.49
N GLN A 71 -2.60 3.32 18.07
CA GLN A 71 -2.95 3.12 19.46
C GLN A 71 -4.46 3.17 19.66
N SER A 72 -4.97 2.26 20.48
CA SER A 72 -6.37 2.22 20.91
C SER A 72 -6.59 2.99 22.20
N PHE A 73 -7.76 3.63 22.32
CA PHE A 73 -8.27 4.30 23.52
C PHE A 73 -9.61 3.68 23.89
N ASN A 74 -9.58 2.63 24.72
CA ASN A 74 -10.77 1.84 25.04
C ASN A 74 -11.88 2.64 25.71
N ARG A 75 -11.51 3.58 26.60
CA ARG A 75 -12.51 4.42 27.31
C ARG A 75 -13.31 5.29 26.34
N LEU A 76 -12.74 5.60 25.18
CA LEU A 76 -13.35 6.44 24.15
C LEU A 76 -13.88 5.61 22.97
N ASN A 77 -13.79 4.28 23.03
CA ASN A 77 -14.09 3.40 21.89
C ASN A 77 -13.46 3.86 20.60
N SER A 78 -12.24 4.34 20.66
CA SER A 78 -11.57 4.97 19.51
C SER A 78 -10.11 4.55 19.41
N GLY A 79 -9.50 4.88 18.29
CA GLY A 79 -8.08 4.71 18.06
C GLY A 79 -7.53 5.78 17.16
N ILE A 80 -6.24 6.00 17.27
CA ILE A 80 -5.47 6.88 16.39
C ILE A 80 -4.42 6.08 15.66
N GLY A 81 -4.02 6.58 14.50
CA GLY A 81 -2.93 6.03 13.73
C GLY A 81 -2.18 7.13 12.98
N PHE A 82 -0.91 6.90 12.75
CA PHE A 82 -0.05 7.73 11.91
C PHE A 82 0.59 6.84 10.86
N HIS A 83 0.67 7.33 9.64
CA HIS A 83 1.26 6.61 8.51
C HIS A 83 2.19 7.55 7.74
N LEU A 84 3.38 7.03 7.44
CA LEU A 84 4.39 7.65 6.61
C LEU A 84 4.66 6.72 5.43
N GLU A 85 4.74 7.26 4.24
CA GLU A 85 5.09 6.52 3.03
C GLU A 85 5.98 7.37 2.13
N GLY A 86 7.05 6.76 1.61
CA GLY A 86 7.91 7.34 0.60
C GLY A 86 8.04 6.37 -0.56
N ASP A 87 7.78 6.83 -1.78
CA ASP A 87 7.92 6.06 -3.00
C ASP A 87 8.87 6.76 -3.97
N ASN A 88 9.81 6.00 -4.50
CA ASN A 88 10.78 6.45 -5.49
C ASN A 88 10.59 5.64 -6.76
N ALA A 89 10.22 6.30 -7.85
CA ALA A 89 10.07 5.72 -9.16
C ALA A 89 11.17 6.19 -10.11
N GLY A 90 11.60 5.32 -11.04
CA GLY A 90 12.60 5.62 -12.04
C GLY A 90 13.96 6.01 -11.41
N ASP A 91 14.48 5.21 -10.48
CA ASP A 91 15.71 5.53 -9.74
C ASP A 91 15.69 6.90 -9.02
N GLY A 92 14.52 7.33 -8.57
CA GLY A 92 14.33 8.59 -7.86
C GLY A 92 14.16 9.82 -8.76
N ILE A 93 13.80 9.63 -10.03
CA ILE A 93 13.32 10.69 -10.91
C ILE A 93 12.02 11.26 -10.35
N PHE A 94 11.06 10.38 -10.01
CA PHE A 94 9.84 10.76 -9.31
C PHE A 94 9.90 10.31 -7.86
N LYS A 95 9.58 11.22 -6.94
CA LYS A 95 9.47 10.92 -5.51
C LYS A 95 8.10 11.35 -5.03
N THR A 96 7.44 10.45 -4.32
CA THR A 96 6.17 10.72 -3.63
C THR A 96 6.37 10.49 -2.15
N ASN A 97 5.98 11.46 -1.33
CA ASN A 97 5.98 11.33 0.12
C ASN A 97 4.59 11.61 0.67
N ARG A 98 4.14 10.79 1.60
CA ARG A 98 2.87 10.93 2.30
C ARG A 98 3.07 10.89 3.79
N PHE A 99 2.37 11.76 4.47
CA PHE A 99 2.19 11.70 5.91
C PHE A 99 0.71 11.83 6.21
N SER A 100 0.15 10.93 6.99
CA SER A 100 -1.26 10.98 7.36
C SER A 100 -1.49 10.62 8.82
N ALA A 101 -2.55 11.18 9.38
CA ALA A 101 -3.09 10.86 10.69
C ALA A 101 -4.51 10.33 10.52
N ALA A 102 -4.80 9.21 11.16
CA ALA A 102 -6.10 8.55 11.13
C ALA A 102 -6.72 8.53 12.52
N TYR A 103 -8.03 8.68 12.55
CA TYR A 103 -8.87 8.47 13.72
C TYR A 103 -9.96 7.45 13.38
N ALA A 104 -10.18 6.46 14.23
CA ALA A 104 -11.24 5.49 14.04
C ALA A 104 -12.10 5.36 15.30
N TYR A 105 -13.42 5.33 15.11
CA TYR A 105 -14.39 5.11 16.17
C TYR A 105 -14.97 3.71 16.04
N ARG A 106 -15.03 2.98 17.16
CA ARG A 106 -15.59 1.62 17.26
C ARG A 106 -17.00 1.68 17.82
N LEU A 107 -17.97 1.24 17.03
CA LEU A 107 -19.35 1.04 17.42
C LEU A 107 -19.59 -0.45 17.66
N LYS A 108 -19.92 -0.83 18.88
CA LYS A 108 -20.36 -2.20 19.19
C LYS A 108 -21.84 -2.34 18.79
N VAL A 109 -22.10 -3.12 17.74
CA VAL A 109 -23.46 -3.37 17.23
C VAL A 109 -24.16 -4.40 18.13
N ASN A 110 -23.45 -5.49 18.44
CA ASN A 110 -23.86 -6.53 19.37
C ASN A 110 -22.62 -7.21 19.96
N ASP A 111 -22.79 -8.31 20.70
CA ASP A 111 -21.68 -9.03 21.33
C ASP A 111 -20.74 -9.72 20.33
N PHE A 112 -21.18 -9.91 19.08
CA PHE A 112 -20.43 -10.63 18.05
C PHE A 112 -19.89 -9.74 16.94
N ILE A 113 -20.43 -8.52 16.77
CA ILE A 113 -20.12 -7.63 15.64
C ILE A 113 -19.81 -6.24 16.15
N ALA A 114 -18.68 -5.71 15.71
CA ALA A 114 -18.29 -4.31 15.87
C ALA A 114 -18.06 -3.67 14.51
N LEU A 115 -18.46 -2.41 14.37
CA LEU A 115 -18.13 -1.56 13.22
C LEU A 115 -17.04 -0.58 13.64
N LYS A 116 -16.08 -0.32 12.76
CA LYS A 116 -15.11 0.78 12.92
C LYS A 116 -15.19 1.72 11.74
N LEU A 117 -15.46 2.97 12.04
CA LEU A 117 -15.47 4.07 11.07
C LEU A 117 -14.16 4.84 11.22
N GLY A 118 -13.37 4.91 10.16
CA GLY A 118 -12.09 5.61 10.11
C GLY A 118 -12.14 6.83 9.20
N LEU A 119 -11.52 7.91 9.67
CA LEU A 119 -11.21 9.10 8.87
C LEU A 119 -9.71 9.33 8.91
N GLU A 120 -9.14 9.75 7.79
CA GLU A 120 -7.73 10.05 7.67
C GLU A 120 -7.55 11.37 6.94
N MET A 121 -6.63 12.17 7.43
CA MET A 121 -6.20 13.41 6.81
C MET A 121 -4.68 13.43 6.75
N GLY A 122 -4.12 13.89 5.65
CA GLY A 122 -2.69 13.93 5.46
C GLY A 122 -2.25 14.91 4.40
N VAL A 123 -0.96 14.92 4.17
CA VAL A 123 -0.31 15.67 3.10
C VAL A 123 0.34 14.69 2.14
N HIS A 124 0.19 14.98 0.86
CA HIS A 124 0.75 14.23 -0.25
C HIS A 124 1.67 15.16 -1.05
N SER A 125 2.94 14.84 -1.11
CA SER A 125 3.97 15.62 -1.81
C SER A 125 4.57 14.81 -2.95
N VAL A 126 4.54 15.35 -4.15
CA VAL A 126 5.19 14.79 -5.34
C VAL A 126 6.32 15.70 -5.76
N SER A 127 7.46 15.15 -6.13
CA SER A 127 8.59 15.89 -6.66
C SER A 127 9.26 15.16 -7.82
N LEU A 128 9.76 15.93 -8.76
CA LEU A 128 10.50 15.49 -9.92
C LEU A 128 11.96 15.94 -9.81
N ASN A 129 12.89 15.01 -9.89
CA ASN A 129 14.30 15.33 -10.01
C ASN A 129 14.64 15.65 -11.46
N TRP A 130 14.64 16.95 -11.80
CA TRP A 130 14.89 17.43 -13.15
C TRP A 130 16.28 17.03 -13.68
N ASP A 131 17.28 17.02 -12.81
CA ASP A 131 18.67 16.76 -13.16
C ASP A 131 18.94 15.29 -13.57
N LYS A 132 17.98 14.41 -13.29
CA LYS A 132 18.01 12.99 -13.72
C LYS A 132 17.25 12.72 -15.01
N LEU A 133 16.54 13.70 -15.54
CA LEU A 133 15.86 13.54 -16.83
C LEU A 133 16.88 13.57 -17.97
N ILE A 134 16.64 12.75 -18.98
CA ILE A 134 17.38 12.73 -20.22
C ILE A 134 16.41 13.16 -21.30
N PHE A 135 16.73 14.25 -21.95
CA PHE A 135 15.93 14.84 -23.02
C PHE A 135 16.45 14.42 -24.41
N PRO A 136 15.60 14.38 -25.44
CA PRO A 136 15.98 13.95 -26.75
C PRO A 136 17.13 14.80 -27.39
N ASP A 137 17.23 16.08 -27.02
CA ASP A 137 18.29 17.01 -27.49
C ASP A 137 19.66 16.69 -26.89
N GLN A 138 19.73 15.85 -25.86
CA GLN A 138 20.98 15.39 -25.25
C GLN A 138 21.54 14.13 -25.89
N ILE A 139 20.77 13.46 -26.77
CA ILE A 139 21.11 12.15 -27.30
C ILE A 139 21.71 12.33 -28.71
N ASP A 140 22.97 11.94 -28.87
CA ASP A 140 23.64 11.77 -30.15
C ASP A 140 23.52 10.32 -30.62
N ASP A 141 23.17 10.09 -31.88
CA ASP A 141 22.93 8.74 -32.43
C ASP A 141 24.17 7.83 -32.41
N VAL A 142 25.39 8.43 -32.33
CA VAL A 142 26.66 7.70 -32.38
C VAL A 142 27.32 7.63 -31.01
N ASN A 143 27.29 8.73 -30.25
CA ASN A 143 28.07 8.91 -29.02
C ASN A 143 27.21 8.82 -27.74
N GLY A 144 25.89 8.68 -27.89
CA GLY A 144 24.96 8.62 -26.75
C GLY A 144 24.70 10.00 -26.14
N ILE A 145 24.66 10.11 -24.82
CA ILE A 145 24.37 11.36 -24.09
C ILE A 145 25.61 12.23 -24.08
N THR A 146 25.65 13.30 -24.88
CA THR A 146 26.83 14.13 -25.07
C THR A 146 26.61 15.62 -24.86
N PHE A 147 25.38 16.11 -24.88
CA PHE A 147 25.07 17.54 -24.83
C PHE A 147 24.32 17.90 -23.53
N ASN A 148 24.39 19.18 -23.16
CA ASN A 148 23.46 19.73 -22.15
C ASN A 148 22.12 20.02 -22.82
N SER A 149 21.02 19.72 -22.13
CA SER A 149 19.68 20.01 -22.65
C SER A 149 19.42 21.53 -22.71
N GLU A 150 18.75 21.98 -23.76
CA GLU A 150 18.20 23.33 -23.88
C GLU A 150 16.82 23.46 -23.24
N GLU A 151 16.26 22.34 -22.70
CA GLU A 151 14.96 22.34 -22.06
C GLU A 151 14.96 23.18 -20.78
N ILE A 152 13.97 24.05 -20.66
CA ILE A 152 13.87 25.00 -19.55
C ILE A 152 13.30 24.29 -18.32
N ARG A 153 14.10 24.27 -17.26
CA ARG A 153 13.65 23.74 -15.98
C ARG A 153 12.46 24.54 -15.45
N PRO A 154 11.33 23.89 -15.05
CA PRO A 154 10.23 24.58 -14.40
C PRO A 154 10.65 25.21 -13.07
N ASP A 155 10.09 26.38 -12.72
CA ASP A 155 10.36 27.05 -11.43
C ASP A 155 10.05 26.16 -10.23
N ASN A 156 9.05 25.26 -10.36
CA ASN A 156 8.67 24.32 -9.35
C ASN A 156 8.69 22.90 -9.90
N THR A 157 9.51 22.04 -9.31
CA THR A 157 9.60 20.61 -9.59
C THR A 157 8.89 19.75 -8.57
N GLY A 158 8.07 20.35 -7.71
CA GLY A 158 7.31 19.65 -6.67
C GLY A 158 5.97 20.29 -6.37
N ARG A 159 5.07 19.47 -5.82
CA ARG A 159 3.75 19.90 -5.37
C ARG A 159 3.34 19.15 -4.11
N THR A 160 2.78 19.89 -3.14
CA THR A 160 2.18 19.32 -1.93
C THR A 160 0.70 19.63 -1.91
N SER A 161 -0.11 18.64 -1.58
CA SER A 161 -1.57 18.74 -1.54
C SER A 161 -2.12 18.08 -0.29
N LEU A 162 -3.25 18.57 0.20
CA LEU A 162 -4.02 17.89 1.24
C LEU A 162 -4.63 16.61 0.67
N ASP A 163 -4.71 15.57 1.49
CA ASP A 163 -5.31 14.29 1.15
C ASP A 163 -6.28 13.86 2.24
N ILE A 164 -7.48 13.42 1.85
CA ILE A 164 -8.54 12.99 2.75
C ILE A 164 -8.97 11.59 2.38
N SER A 165 -9.10 10.73 3.38
CA SER A 165 -9.48 9.33 3.19
C SER A 165 -10.48 8.90 4.25
N SER A 166 -11.22 7.83 3.96
CA SER A 166 -12.21 7.26 4.86
C SER A 166 -12.18 5.74 4.80
N GLY A 167 -12.73 5.09 5.81
CA GLY A 167 -12.80 3.64 5.82
C GLY A 167 -13.82 3.09 6.79
N LEU A 168 -14.31 1.91 6.46
CA LEU A 168 -15.23 1.14 7.28
C LEU A 168 -14.66 -0.26 7.46
N LEU A 169 -14.70 -0.77 8.70
CA LEU A 169 -14.42 -2.16 9.03
C LEU A 169 -15.62 -2.78 9.75
N ILE A 170 -15.97 -3.99 9.38
CA ILE A 170 -16.86 -4.88 10.10
C ILE A 170 -15.97 -5.95 10.72
N LEU A 171 -16.00 -6.06 12.03
CA LEU A 171 -15.18 -6.97 12.81
C LEU A 171 -16.06 -7.95 13.56
N SER A 172 -15.69 -9.22 13.50
CA SER A 172 -16.34 -10.31 14.23
C SER A 172 -15.25 -11.27 14.72
N GLU A 173 -15.61 -12.20 15.62
CA GLU A 173 -14.68 -13.26 16.06
C GLU A 173 -14.25 -14.22 14.94
N LYS A 174 -15.06 -14.33 13.88
CA LYS A 174 -14.86 -15.33 12.81
C LYS A 174 -14.42 -14.74 11.50
N PHE A 175 -14.77 -13.47 11.22
CA PHE A 175 -14.45 -12.81 9.97
C PHE A 175 -14.24 -11.31 10.16
N TYR A 176 -13.56 -10.70 9.22
CA TYR A 176 -13.50 -9.26 9.07
C TYR A 176 -13.79 -8.89 7.62
N LEU A 177 -14.42 -7.74 7.40
CA LEU A 177 -14.64 -7.12 6.08
C LEU A 177 -14.32 -5.65 6.19
N GLY A 178 -13.75 -5.09 5.14
CA GLY A 178 -13.40 -3.67 5.12
C GLY A 178 -13.55 -3.03 3.75
N VAL A 179 -13.90 -1.75 3.80
CA VAL A 179 -13.93 -0.86 2.65
C VAL A 179 -13.09 0.37 2.99
N GLY A 180 -12.11 0.69 2.16
CA GLY A 180 -11.29 1.88 2.27
C GLY A 180 -11.45 2.76 1.04
N LEU A 181 -11.51 4.06 1.24
CA LEU A 181 -11.58 5.09 0.21
C LEU A 181 -10.45 6.07 0.46
N LYS A 182 -9.43 6.08 -0.41
CA LYS A 182 -8.31 7.02 -0.35
C LYS A 182 -8.49 8.10 -1.42
N HIS A 183 -7.93 9.28 -1.16
CA HIS A 183 -7.94 10.41 -2.10
C HIS A 183 -9.36 10.93 -2.42
N LEU A 184 -10.22 11.04 -1.43
CA LEU A 184 -11.60 11.51 -1.58
C LEU A 184 -11.70 12.91 -2.19
N ASN A 185 -10.73 13.77 -1.93
CA ASN A 185 -10.62 15.11 -2.48
C ASN A 185 -9.84 15.18 -3.79
N THR A 186 -9.47 14.02 -4.38
CA THR A 186 -8.74 13.91 -5.65
C THR A 186 -7.58 14.92 -5.77
N PRO A 187 -6.56 14.84 -4.88
CA PRO A 187 -5.52 15.85 -4.80
C PRO A 187 -4.79 16.00 -6.13
N ASN A 188 -4.56 17.24 -6.55
CA ASN A 188 -3.86 17.51 -7.80
C ASN A 188 -2.35 17.28 -7.63
N GLN A 189 -1.79 16.39 -8.45
CA GLN A 189 -0.37 16.01 -8.47
C GLN A 189 0.43 16.67 -9.59
N SER A 190 -0.21 17.47 -10.45
CA SER A 190 0.50 18.09 -11.58
C SER A 190 1.56 19.05 -11.10
N ILE A 191 2.81 18.79 -11.47
CA ILE A 191 3.96 19.64 -11.23
C ILE A 191 3.89 20.88 -12.15
N LEU A 192 3.40 20.68 -13.36
CA LEU A 192 3.18 21.78 -14.29
C LEU A 192 1.91 22.55 -13.87
N ARG A 193 2.04 23.85 -13.65
CA ARG A 193 0.91 24.74 -13.33
C ARG A 193 0.04 25.04 -14.56
N ILE A 194 -0.42 24.01 -15.24
CA ILE A 194 -1.45 24.13 -16.27
C ILE A 194 -2.76 24.48 -15.59
N LYS A 195 -3.58 25.35 -16.19
CA LYS A 195 -4.90 25.75 -15.67
C LYS A 195 -5.65 24.52 -15.13
N ASN A 196 -6.11 24.63 -13.89
CA ASN A 196 -6.59 23.54 -13.01
C ASN A 196 -7.63 22.57 -13.61
N ASN A 197 -8.28 22.91 -14.71
CA ASN A 197 -9.37 22.10 -15.30
C ASN A 197 -8.91 21.08 -16.35
N LEU A 198 -7.61 21.07 -16.73
CA LEU A 198 -7.09 20.20 -17.78
C LEU A 198 -6.31 18.98 -17.25
N VAL A 199 -5.95 18.97 -15.95
CA VAL A 199 -5.21 17.87 -15.35
C VAL A 199 -6.08 17.22 -14.28
N PRO A 200 -6.51 15.97 -14.46
CA PRO A 200 -7.25 15.24 -13.43
C PRO A 200 -6.38 15.07 -12.18
N GLY A 201 -7.00 15.22 -11.02
CA GLY A 201 -6.35 14.87 -9.75
C GLY A 201 -6.08 13.37 -9.61
N LEU A 202 -5.40 12.98 -8.55
CA LEU A 202 -5.19 11.59 -8.21
C LEU A 202 -6.55 10.88 -8.06
N PRO A 203 -6.83 9.81 -8.82
CA PRO A 203 -8.11 9.12 -8.74
C PRO A 203 -8.36 8.53 -7.36
N ILE A 204 -9.62 8.49 -6.94
CA ILE A 204 -10.03 7.80 -5.72
C ILE A 204 -9.61 6.34 -5.81
N ARG A 205 -8.92 5.87 -4.75
CA ARG A 205 -8.57 4.46 -4.59
C ARG A 205 -9.61 3.77 -3.71
N TYR A 206 -10.24 2.77 -4.26
CA TYR A 206 -11.17 1.87 -3.59
C TYR A 206 -10.43 0.62 -3.16
N THR A 207 -10.57 0.23 -1.88
CA THR A 207 -10.09 -1.05 -1.36
C THR A 207 -11.24 -1.83 -0.76
N PHE A 208 -11.37 -3.10 -1.15
CA PHE A 208 -12.27 -4.07 -0.51
C PHE A 208 -11.42 -5.22 -0.02
N HIS A 209 -11.50 -5.53 1.24
CA HIS A 209 -10.70 -6.59 1.82
C HIS A 209 -11.49 -7.35 2.87
N GLY A 210 -11.15 -8.61 3.04
CA GLY A 210 -11.82 -9.44 4.03
C GLY A 210 -11.14 -10.78 4.18
N GLY A 211 -11.51 -11.45 5.24
CA GLY A 211 -11.00 -12.77 5.55
C GLY A 211 -11.67 -13.39 6.75
N THR A 212 -11.28 -14.62 7.03
CA THR A 212 -11.74 -15.38 8.20
C THR A 212 -10.53 -16.00 8.89
N GLU A 213 -10.67 -16.38 10.14
CA GLU A 213 -9.62 -17.09 10.88
C GLU A 213 -10.14 -18.43 11.40
N TRP A 214 -9.44 -19.48 11.03
CA TRP A 214 -9.70 -20.84 11.49
C TRP A 214 -8.61 -21.26 12.47
N VAL A 215 -8.95 -21.31 13.76
CA VAL A 215 -8.03 -21.74 14.79
C VAL A 215 -7.83 -23.25 14.69
N VAL A 216 -6.63 -23.69 14.31
CA VAL A 216 -6.25 -25.10 14.17
C VAL A 216 -5.82 -25.67 15.52
N LYS A 217 -5.10 -24.87 16.33
CA LYS A 217 -4.64 -25.26 17.66
C LYS A 217 -4.80 -24.08 18.62
N LYS A 218 -5.52 -24.31 19.70
CA LYS A 218 -5.68 -23.28 20.75
C LYS A 218 -4.32 -22.98 21.40
N GLY A 219 -4.06 -21.72 21.66
CA GLY A 219 -2.87 -21.30 22.40
C GLY A 219 -2.95 -21.81 23.86
N ASN A 220 -1.81 -22.22 24.40
CA ASN A 220 -1.67 -22.48 25.84
C ASN A 220 -1.18 -21.20 26.53
N LYS A 221 -1.18 -21.18 27.90
CA LYS A 221 -0.66 -20.03 28.67
C LYS A 221 0.68 -19.55 28.12
N GLY A 222 0.69 -18.33 27.55
CA GLY A 222 1.90 -17.69 26.99
C GLY A 222 2.24 -18.04 25.52
N LYS A 223 1.47 -18.91 24.86
CA LYS A 223 1.69 -19.25 23.44
C LYS A 223 0.49 -18.78 22.60
N GLU A 224 0.77 -18.16 21.50
CA GLU A 224 -0.23 -17.75 20.50
C GLU A 224 -0.92 -18.98 19.88
N PRO A 225 -2.22 -18.88 19.51
CA PRO A 225 -2.91 -19.95 18.79
C PRO A 225 -2.32 -20.11 17.38
N SER A 226 -2.33 -21.37 16.90
CA SER A 226 -2.07 -21.61 15.48
C SER A 226 -3.38 -21.47 14.71
N PHE A 227 -3.35 -20.74 13.58
CA PHE A 227 -4.53 -20.48 12.78
C PHE A 227 -4.18 -20.36 11.29
N VAL A 228 -5.18 -20.54 10.45
CA VAL A 228 -5.15 -20.26 9.02
C VAL A 228 -6.18 -19.19 8.71
N SER A 229 -5.80 -18.20 7.93
CA SER A 229 -6.65 -17.08 7.54
C SER A 229 -6.73 -16.96 6.01
N PRO A 230 -7.71 -17.60 5.37
CA PRO A 230 -8.07 -17.26 3.99
C PRO A 230 -8.55 -15.82 3.92
N ASN A 231 -8.07 -15.09 2.91
CA ASN A 231 -8.37 -13.67 2.77
C ASN A 231 -8.26 -13.20 1.34
N PHE A 232 -8.83 -12.06 1.07
CA PHE A 232 -8.74 -11.38 -0.21
C PHE A 232 -8.53 -9.88 -0.03
N LEU A 233 -7.95 -9.27 -1.06
CA LEU A 233 -7.81 -7.83 -1.21
C LEU A 233 -8.12 -7.46 -2.66
N PHE A 234 -9.13 -6.63 -2.87
CA PHE A 234 -9.42 -5.99 -4.15
C PHE A 234 -9.08 -4.50 -4.05
N VAL A 235 -8.38 -3.99 -5.05
CA VAL A 235 -8.04 -2.57 -5.16
C VAL A 235 -8.38 -2.07 -6.55
N ALA A 236 -8.97 -0.88 -6.62
CA ALA A 236 -9.24 -0.18 -7.87
C ALA A 236 -8.86 1.29 -7.73
N GLN A 237 -8.10 1.82 -8.71
CA GLN A 237 -7.71 3.24 -8.79
C GLN A 237 -7.58 3.65 -10.26
N GLY A 238 -8.46 4.53 -10.70
CA GLY A 238 -8.56 4.86 -12.13
C GLY A 238 -8.76 3.60 -13.00
N PRO A 239 -7.95 3.39 -14.03
CA PRO A 239 -8.05 2.21 -14.89
C PRO A 239 -7.49 0.93 -14.22
N TYR A 240 -6.67 1.08 -13.18
CA TYR A 240 -6.01 -0.03 -12.51
C TYR A 240 -6.97 -0.78 -11.59
N LYS A 241 -6.96 -2.10 -11.70
CA LYS A 241 -7.70 -3.01 -10.82
C LYS A 241 -6.84 -4.21 -10.49
N GLN A 242 -6.83 -4.59 -9.22
CA GLN A 242 -6.04 -5.71 -8.71
C GLN A 242 -6.87 -6.51 -7.72
N LEU A 243 -6.78 -7.84 -7.82
CA LEU A 243 -7.35 -8.78 -6.86
C LEU A 243 -6.24 -9.71 -6.35
N ASN A 244 -6.05 -9.75 -5.05
CA ASN A 244 -5.21 -10.73 -4.36
C ASN A 244 -6.12 -11.70 -3.61
N VAL A 245 -5.93 -12.99 -3.82
CA VAL A 245 -6.65 -14.06 -3.09
C VAL A 245 -5.63 -15.06 -2.59
N GLY A 246 -5.73 -15.43 -1.32
CA GLY A 246 -4.77 -16.35 -0.73
C GLY A 246 -5.04 -16.65 0.73
N ALA A 247 -4.03 -17.15 1.40
CA ALA A 247 -4.12 -17.48 2.81
C ALA A 247 -2.82 -17.17 3.56
N TYR A 248 -3.00 -16.82 4.83
CA TYR A 248 -1.96 -16.67 5.83
C TYR A 248 -2.11 -17.77 6.87
N ALA A 249 -1.02 -18.38 7.30
CA ALA A 249 -0.99 -19.37 8.36
C ALA A 249 0.02 -18.98 9.43
N SER A 250 -0.38 -19.08 10.70
CA SER A 250 0.50 -18.89 11.86
C SER A 250 0.60 -20.18 12.63
N LEU A 251 1.82 -20.67 12.84
CA LEU A 251 2.15 -21.92 13.51
C LEU A 251 3.11 -21.63 14.69
N GLY A 252 2.54 -21.05 15.76
CA GLY A 252 3.36 -20.56 16.89
C GLY A 252 4.19 -19.33 16.48
N PRO A 253 5.55 -19.39 16.62
CA PRO A 253 6.40 -18.24 16.27
C PRO A 253 6.57 -18.04 14.76
N ILE A 254 6.33 -19.06 13.95
CA ILE A 254 6.52 -19.01 12.49
C ILE A 254 5.18 -18.71 11.82
N PHE A 255 5.23 -17.88 10.79
CA PHE A 255 4.10 -17.68 9.90
C PHE A 255 4.51 -17.74 8.44
N ALA A 256 3.58 -18.15 7.61
CA ALA A 256 3.77 -18.23 6.16
C ALA A 256 2.47 -17.85 5.45
N GLY A 257 2.55 -17.52 4.19
CA GLY A 257 1.37 -17.22 3.38
C GLY A 257 1.66 -17.32 1.90
N SER A 258 0.60 -17.44 1.13
CA SER A 258 0.66 -17.37 -0.33
C SER A 258 -0.59 -16.72 -0.87
N TRP A 259 -0.41 -15.84 -1.87
CA TRP A 259 -1.49 -15.17 -2.58
C TRP A 259 -1.24 -15.21 -4.08
N PHE A 260 -2.32 -15.31 -4.82
CA PHE A 260 -2.33 -15.05 -6.25
C PHE A 260 -2.83 -13.64 -6.50
N ARG A 261 -2.03 -12.86 -7.24
CA ARG A 261 -2.39 -11.52 -7.69
C ARG A 261 -2.83 -11.57 -9.14
N HIS A 262 -4.01 -11.03 -9.38
CA HIS A 262 -4.56 -10.83 -10.71
C HIS A 262 -4.85 -9.35 -10.94
N THR A 263 -4.25 -8.77 -11.98
CA THR A 263 -4.65 -7.48 -12.54
C THR A 263 -5.57 -7.78 -13.72
N PHE A 264 -6.75 -7.19 -13.78
CA PHE A 264 -7.81 -7.60 -14.72
C PHE A 264 -7.41 -7.60 -16.21
N GLY A 265 -6.19 -7.22 -16.53
CA GLY A 265 -5.55 -7.41 -17.84
C GLY A 265 -4.72 -8.70 -17.95
N ASN A 266 -4.09 -9.16 -16.85
CA ASN A 266 -3.17 -10.29 -16.84
C ASN A 266 -3.09 -10.95 -15.44
N ALA A 267 -2.73 -12.25 -15.39
CA ALA A 267 -2.14 -12.83 -14.19
C ALA A 267 -0.84 -12.09 -13.89
N ASP A 268 -0.68 -11.55 -12.68
CA ASP A 268 0.45 -10.68 -12.36
C ASP A 268 1.55 -11.42 -11.60
N ALA A 269 1.22 -11.98 -10.44
CA ALA A 269 2.23 -12.61 -9.59
C ALA A 269 1.65 -13.68 -8.66
N VAL A 270 2.51 -14.62 -8.27
CA VAL A 270 2.35 -15.47 -7.10
C VAL A 270 3.21 -14.89 -6.00
N ILE A 271 2.58 -14.54 -4.87
CA ILE A 271 3.23 -13.98 -3.69
C ILE A 271 3.50 -15.10 -2.71
N LEU A 272 4.74 -15.23 -2.27
CA LEU A 272 5.14 -16.15 -1.22
C LEU A 272 5.66 -15.35 -0.04
N LEU A 273 5.23 -15.73 1.16
CA LEU A 273 5.58 -15.09 2.41
C LEU A 273 6.12 -16.12 3.39
N ALA A 274 7.14 -15.73 4.13
CA ALA A 274 7.58 -16.38 5.34
C ALA A 274 7.96 -15.33 6.40
N GLY A 275 7.80 -15.66 7.66
CA GLY A 275 8.16 -14.75 8.72
C GLY A 275 8.17 -15.42 10.09
N PHE A 276 8.53 -14.62 11.06
CA PHE A 276 8.81 -15.07 12.40
C PHE A 276 8.36 -14.01 13.41
N ARG A 277 7.81 -14.48 14.52
CA ARG A 277 7.39 -13.66 15.66
C ARG A 277 8.13 -14.13 16.92
N GLU A 278 8.78 -13.20 17.61
CA GLU A 278 9.42 -13.44 18.88
C GLU A 278 9.15 -12.29 19.85
N GLY A 279 8.50 -12.58 20.95
CA GLY A 279 8.07 -11.57 21.92
C GLY A 279 7.23 -10.46 21.25
N PRO A 280 7.65 -9.19 21.36
CA PRO A 280 6.92 -8.07 20.75
C PRO A 280 7.18 -7.90 19.25
N PHE A 281 8.17 -8.60 18.69
CA PHE A 281 8.63 -8.40 17.32
C PHE A 281 8.01 -9.38 16.34
N LYS A 282 7.67 -8.90 15.16
CA LYS A 282 7.18 -9.70 14.02
C LYS A 282 7.95 -9.26 12.79
N ILE A 283 8.64 -10.18 12.14
CA ILE A 283 9.42 -9.91 10.93
C ILE A 283 8.89 -10.80 9.81
N GLY A 284 8.60 -10.20 8.66
CA GLY A 284 8.12 -10.88 7.47
C GLY A 284 8.95 -10.54 6.24
N ILE A 285 9.16 -11.55 5.40
CA ILE A 285 9.81 -11.41 4.10
C ILE A 285 8.88 -12.01 3.07
N SER A 286 8.65 -11.32 1.96
CA SER A 286 7.90 -11.86 0.83
C SER A 286 8.61 -11.65 -0.49
N TYR A 287 8.30 -12.54 -1.42
CA TYR A 287 8.73 -12.48 -2.80
C TYR A 287 7.53 -12.65 -3.72
N ASP A 288 7.35 -11.70 -4.64
CA ASP A 288 6.34 -11.78 -5.67
C ASP A 288 6.99 -12.34 -6.94
N ALA A 289 6.74 -13.60 -7.25
CA ALA A 289 7.14 -14.21 -8.50
C ALA A 289 6.21 -13.73 -9.62
N THR A 290 6.72 -12.87 -10.50
CA THR A 290 5.97 -12.36 -11.65
C THR A 290 5.64 -13.51 -12.61
N VAL A 291 4.36 -13.68 -12.95
CA VAL A 291 3.89 -14.72 -13.89
C VAL A 291 3.30 -14.12 -15.18
N SER A 292 3.30 -12.81 -15.29
CA SER A 292 2.90 -12.08 -16.51
C SER A 292 3.99 -12.12 -17.59
N ASN A 293 3.69 -11.57 -18.76
CA ASN A 293 4.66 -11.43 -19.87
C ASN A 293 5.93 -10.65 -19.51
N LEU A 294 5.93 -9.92 -18.40
CA LEU A 294 7.11 -9.25 -17.83
C LEU A 294 8.05 -10.20 -17.07
N ALA A 295 7.68 -11.45 -16.83
CA ALA A 295 8.41 -12.38 -15.96
C ALA A 295 9.91 -12.49 -16.31
N ASN A 296 10.24 -12.50 -17.59
CA ASN A 296 11.62 -12.68 -18.05
C ASN A 296 12.54 -11.48 -17.75
N ASN A 297 11.99 -10.28 -17.56
CA ASN A 297 12.77 -9.04 -17.44
C ASN A 297 12.57 -8.35 -16.09
N ALA A 298 11.44 -8.56 -15.41
CA ALA A 298 11.08 -7.81 -14.22
C ALA A 298 11.83 -8.24 -12.95
N GLY A 299 12.34 -9.48 -12.88
CA GLY A 299 13.11 -9.97 -11.72
C GLY A 299 12.30 -10.15 -10.43
N GLY A 300 10.96 -9.99 -10.48
CA GLY A 300 10.09 -10.10 -9.32
C GLY A 300 10.11 -8.89 -8.38
N THR A 301 9.45 -9.03 -7.22
CA THR A 301 9.36 -7.98 -6.20
C THR A 301 9.71 -8.57 -4.83
N PHE A 302 10.52 -7.86 -4.08
CA PHE A 302 10.95 -8.25 -2.75
C PHE A 302 10.41 -7.26 -1.70
N GLU A 303 9.87 -7.79 -0.58
CA GLU A 303 9.42 -6.97 0.54
C GLU A 303 9.94 -7.51 1.87
N VAL A 304 10.27 -6.58 2.76
CA VAL A 304 10.60 -6.85 4.16
C VAL A 304 9.70 -6.00 5.03
N THR A 305 9.12 -6.60 6.07
CA THR A 305 8.32 -5.90 7.06
C THR A 305 8.80 -6.23 8.46
N MET A 306 8.73 -5.25 9.35
CA MET A 306 8.96 -5.42 10.76
C MET A 306 7.87 -4.72 11.54
N GLY A 307 7.26 -5.43 12.49
CA GLY A 307 6.25 -4.90 13.42
C GLY A 307 6.71 -5.05 14.86
N VAL A 308 6.28 -4.12 15.70
CA VAL A 308 6.51 -4.13 17.15
C VAL A 308 5.21 -3.89 17.87
N LEU A 309 4.81 -4.82 18.75
CA LEU A 309 3.67 -4.67 19.64
C LEU A 309 4.19 -4.29 21.03
N PHE A 310 3.89 -3.07 21.48
CA PHE A 310 4.40 -2.56 22.75
C PHE A 310 3.70 -3.23 23.95
N PRO A 311 4.39 -3.46 25.07
CA PRO A 311 3.79 -4.00 26.28
C PRO A 311 2.63 -3.12 26.75
N HIS A 312 1.49 -3.71 27.06
CA HIS A 312 0.33 -3.00 27.61
C HIS A 312 -0.21 -3.71 28.85
N LYS A 313 -0.48 -2.95 29.93
CA LYS A 313 -0.91 -3.50 31.24
C LYS A 313 -2.31 -4.11 31.22
N LYS A 314 -3.19 -3.72 30.30
CA LYS A 314 -4.49 -4.30 30.07
C LYS A 314 -4.55 -4.87 28.67
N ARG A 315 -4.57 -6.20 28.54
CA ARG A 315 -5.01 -6.81 27.29
C ARG A 315 -6.46 -6.36 27.05
N LEU A 316 -6.69 -5.83 25.86
CA LEU A 316 -8.03 -5.63 25.37
C LEU A 316 -8.66 -7.00 25.15
N ASP A 317 -9.85 -7.23 25.69
CA ASP A 317 -10.73 -8.31 25.26
C ASP A 317 -11.29 -7.98 23.85
N ILE A 318 -10.41 -7.94 22.88
CA ILE A 318 -10.82 -7.83 21.49
C ILE A 318 -10.72 -9.24 20.92
N ASN A 319 -11.85 -9.93 20.92
CA ASN A 319 -12.02 -11.23 20.26
C ASN A 319 -12.26 -11.06 18.76
N ASP A 320 -11.63 -10.06 18.12
CA ASP A 320 -11.84 -9.80 16.70
C ASP A 320 -10.93 -10.69 15.84
N CYS A 321 -11.43 -11.11 14.70
CA CYS A 321 -10.71 -11.86 13.68
C CYS A 321 -9.65 -10.97 12.97
N THR A 322 -8.64 -10.54 13.72
CA THR A 322 -7.61 -9.61 13.25
C THR A 322 -6.18 -10.03 13.62
N ARG A 323 -5.99 -11.28 14.06
CA ARG A 323 -4.67 -11.79 14.51
C ARG A 323 -3.62 -11.75 13.40
N MET A 324 -4.03 -11.90 12.16
CA MET A 324 -3.13 -11.77 11.00
C MET A 324 -2.49 -10.39 10.96
N PHE A 325 -3.22 -9.34 11.34
CA PHE A 325 -2.73 -7.96 11.35
C PHE A 325 -1.88 -7.63 12.60
N GLN A 326 -1.92 -8.46 13.64
CA GLN A 326 -1.20 -8.25 14.91
C GLN A 326 0.22 -8.83 14.92
#